data_59842f029d3969efd59a354b4f943d7f
#
_entry.id   59842f029d3969efd59a354b4f943d7f
#
_cell.length_a   1.000
_cell.length_b   1.000
_cell.length_c   1.000
_cell.angle_alpha   90.00
_cell.angle_beta   90.00
_cell.angle_gamma   90.00
#
_symmetry.space_group_name_H-M   'P 1'
#
loop_
_entity.id
_entity.type
_entity.pdbx_description
1 polymer ?
#
loop_
_entity_poly.entity_id
_entity_poly.type
_entity_poly.pdbx_seq_one_letter_code
_entity_poly.pdbx_strand_id
1 'polypeptide(L)'
;KPGVKVIKLPADIPPERFIGGGCGLPTAMHAVQQAQVQVGDSVVVQGSGPVGLSAAILALLSGACQLIVVGAPQLRLDMALEIGADAVINIDELGPEERIARVRELTGGRGADITIEASGSPAAVPEGMRMTRDAGRYVVVGQYTDAGDIALNPHWDVNRKHLEVRGTWGIDFGHFYRSIRVMAKYGDRFLWERLITRSYNLEQVNEALDD
;
A
#
# COMPACT_ATOMS: atom_id res chain seq x y z
N LYS A 1 23.00 -0.33 20.43
CA LYS A 1 22.34 -0.83 21.66
C LYS A 1 22.51 -2.34 21.77
N PRO A 2 22.66 -2.93 22.95
CA PRO A 2 22.62 -4.38 23.13
C PRO A 2 21.30 -4.93 22.57
N GLY A 3 21.36 -6.06 21.84
CA GLY A 3 20.17 -6.71 21.28
C GLY A 3 19.73 -6.18 19.91
N VAL A 4 20.45 -5.26 19.27
CA VAL A 4 20.19 -4.88 17.88
C VAL A 4 20.42 -6.09 17.00
N LYS A 5 19.39 -6.41 16.20
CA LYS A 5 19.47 -7.50 15.23
C LYS A 5 19.96 -6.95 13.89
N VAL A 6 20.84 -7.68 13.24
CA VAL A 6 21.40 -7.33 11.93
C VAL A 6 21.11 -8.48 10.97
N ILE A 7 20.65 -8.16 9.77
CA ILE A 7 20.49 -9.11 8.68
C ILE A 7 21.51 -8.78 7.60
N LYS A 8 22.30 -9.76 7.21
CA LYS A 8 23.14 -9.63 6.03
C LYS A 8 22.27 -9.76 4.78
N LEU A 9 22.35 -8.80 3.89
CA LEU A 9 21.70 -8.91 2.58
C LEU A 9 22.38 -10.00 1.75
N PRO A 10 21.62 -10.84 1.02
CA PRO A 10 22.16 -11.68 -0.03
C PRO A 10 22.95 -10.86 -1.05
N ALA A 11 24.03 -11.43 -1.58
CA ALA A 11 24.94 -10.73 -2.50
C ALA A 11 24.29 -10.37 -3.85
N ASP A 12 23.21 -11.04 -4.20
CA ASP A 12 22.41 -10.84 -5.40
C ASP A 12 21.33 -9.75 -5.28
N ILE A 13 21.18 -9.17 -4.08
CA ILE A 13 20.29 -8.02 -3.88
C ILE A 13 21.13 -6.74 -3.85
N PRO A 14 21.05 -5.89 -4.89
CA PRO A 14 21.76 -4.61 -4.89
C PRO A 14 21.19 -3.71 -3.79
N PRO A 15 22.05 -2.87 -3.15
CA PRO A 15 21.61 -1.96 -2.07
C PRO A 15 20.44 -1.06 -2.49
N GLU A 16 20.40 -0.61 -3.73
CA GLU A 16 19.36 0.24 -4.30
C GLU A 16 18.00 -0.45 -4.27
N ARG A 17 17.95 -1.73 -4.62
CA ARG A 17 16.72 -2.55 -4.54
C ARG A 17 16.21 -2.63 -3.10
N PHE A 18 17.13 -2.86 -2.15
CA PHE A 18 16.76 -2.92 -0.74
C PHE A 18 16.27 -1.55 -0.23
N ILE A 19 16.95 -0.46 -0.59
CA ILE A 19 16.57 0.91 -0.19
C ILE A 19 15.25 1.31 -0.83
N GLY A 20 15.02 0.97 -2.10
CA GLY A 20 13.75 1.23 -2.79
C GLY A 20 12.54 0.57 -2.09
N GLY A 21 12.69 -0.66 -1.61
CA GLY A 21 11.69 -1.29 -0.74
C GLY A 21 11.71 -0.75 0.69
N GLY A 22 12.87 -0.41 1.19
CA GLY A 22 13.15 0.24 2.47
C GLY A 22 12.34 -0.30 3.64
N CYS A 23 11.75 0.58 4.42
CA CYS A 23 10.77 0.22 5.45
C CYS A 23 9.36 0.01 4.86
N GLY A 24 9.13 0.43 3.61
CA GLY A 24 7.83 0.32 2.94
C GLY A 24 7.39 -1.12 2.72
N LEU A 25 8.28 -1.98 2.22
CA LEU A 25 7.94 -3.38 1.96
C LEU A 25 7.62 -4.18 3.24
N PRO A 26 8.40 -4.14 4.32
CA PRO A 26 8.03 -4.81 5.57
C PRO A 26 6.78 -4.22 6.22
N THR A 27 6.52 -2.91 6.08
CA THR A 27 5.28 -2.26 6.54
C THR A 27 4.08 -2.78 5.74
N ALA A 28 4.20 -2.82 4.42
CA ALA A 28 3.19 -3.40 3.54
C ALA A 28 2.95 -4.88 3.82
N MET A 29 4.00 -5.64 4.18
CA MET A 29 3.87 -7.05 4.57
C MET A 29 3.01 -7.22 5.81
N HIS A 30 3.19 -6.37 6.82
CA HIS A 30 2.33 -6.37 8.00
C HIS A 30 0.88 -6.01 7.62
N ALA A 31 0.68 -4.98 6.79
CA ALA A 31 -0.65 -4.60 6.32
C ALA A 31 -1.37 -5.74 5.56
N VAL A 32 -0.69 -6.39 4.62
CA VAL A 32 -1.27 -7.50 3.83
C VAL A 32 -1.55 -8.74 4.71
N GLN A 33 -0.75 -8.98 5.74
CA GLN A 33 -1.05 -10.02 6.73
C GLN A 33 -2.31 -9.68 7.52
N GLN A 34 -2.48 -8.44 7.98
CA GLN A 34 -3.71 -7.99 8.64
C GLN A 34 -4.89 -8.03 7.67
N ALA A 35 -4.65 -7.71 6.41
CA ALA A 35 -5.65 -7.79 5.36
C ALA A 35 -6.12 -9.24 5.10
N GLN A 36 -5.29 -10.24 5.38
CA GLN A 36 -5.58 -11.66 5.11
C GLN A 36 -6.07 -11.88 3.68
N VAL A 37 -5.35 -11.30 2.71
CA VAL A 37 -5.67 -11.46 1.29
C VAL A 37 -5.67 -12.92 0.90
N GLN A 38 -6.71 -13.34 0.20
CA GLN A 38 -6.89 -14.71 -0.27
C GLN A 38 -7.00 -14.77 -1.80
N VAL A 39 -6.83 -15.97 -2.33
CA VAL A 39 -7.03 -16.20 -3.76
C VAL A 39 -8.47 -15.87 -4.12
N GLY A 40 -8.62 -15.00 -5.12
CA GLY A 40 -9.94 -14.57 -5.60
C GLY A 40 -10.41 -13.22 -5.06
N ASP A 41 -9.73 -12.64 -4.07
CA ASP A 41 -10.11 -11.33 -3.53
C ASP A 41 -9.87 -10.19 -4.54
N SER A 42 -10.77 -9.22 -4.53
CA SER A 42 -10.55 -7.89 -5.11
C SER A 42 -9.95 -6.96 -4.05
N VAL A 43 -8.83 -6.33 -4.38
CA VAL A 43 -8.08 -5.48 -3.45
C VAL A 43 -7.97 -4.06 -3.99
N VAL A 44 -8.33 -3.08 -3.18
CA VAL A 44 -8.02 -1.66 -3.41
C VAL A 44 -6.86 -1.25 -2.53
N VAL A 45 -5.89 -0.54 -3.10
CA VAL A 45 -4.81 0.12 -2.36
C VAL A 45 -4.96 1.64 -2.54
N GLN A 46 -5.18 2.35 -1.45
CA GLN A 46 -5.18 3.82 -1.42
C GLN A 46 -3.77 4.31 -1.10
N GLY A 47 -3.17 5.01 -2.03
CA GLY A 47 -1.79 5.49 -1.98
C GLY A 47 -0.88 4.74 -2.96
N SER A 48 -0.14 5.50 -3.76
CA SER A 48 0.84 5.01 -4.74
C SER A 48 2.29 5.30 -4.34
N GLY A 49 2.53 5.54 -3.04
CA GLY A 49 3.87 5.66 -2.46
C GLY A 49 4.55 4.30 -2.29
N PRO A 50 5.79 4.26 -1.75
CA PRO A 50 6.54 3.02 -1.56
C PRO A 50 5.79 1.95 -0.75
N VAL A 51 5.04 2.34 0.29
CA VAL A 51 4.19 1.42 1.07
C VAL A 51 3.04 0.89 0.23
N GLY A 52 2.33 1.77 -0.49
CA GLY A 52 1.17 1.38 -1.31
C GLY A 52 1.56 0.46 -2.47
N LEU A 53 2.61 0.80 -3.23
CA LEU A 53 3.10 -0.05 -4.31
C LEU A 53 3.63 -1.40 -3.80
N SER A 54 4.29 -1.41 -2.63
CA SER A 54 4.68 -2.66 -1.98
C SER A 54 3.48 -3.49 -1.52
N ALA A 55 2.41 -2.84 -1.02
CA ALA A 55 1.16 -3.52 -0.66
C ALA A 55 0.47 -4.11 -1.90
N ALA A 56 0.48 -3.38 -3.02
CA ALA A 56 -0.01 -3.85 -4.31
C ALA A 56 0.72 -5.14 -4.77
N ILE A 57 2.06 -5.13 -4.76
CA ILE A 57 2.88 -6.30 -5.07
C ILE A 57 2.52 -7.48 -4.16
N LEU A 58 2.46 -7.25 -2.86
CA LEU A 58 2.21 -8.31 -1.89
C LEU A 58 0.77 -8.84 -1.96
N ALA A 59 -0.21 -8.00 -2.29
CA ALA A 59 -1.59 -8.43 -2.53
C ALA A 59 -1.66 -9.41 -3.72
N LEU A 60 -1.01 -9.08 -4.85
CA LEU A 60 -0.90 -9.98 -6.00
C LEU A 60 -0.21 -11.30 -5.64
N LEU A 61 0.91 -11.23 -4.92
CA LEU A 61 1.64 -12.43 -4.46
C LEU A 61 0.83 -13.27 -3.45
N SER A 62 -0.15 -12.67 -2.79
CA SER A 62 -1.06 -13.35 -1.86
C SER A 62 -2.29 -13.95 -2.55
N GLY A 63 -2.50 -13.66 -3.85
CA GLY A 63 -3.55 -14.26 -4.65
C GLY A 63 -4.73 -13.35 -4.96
N ALA A 64 -4.61 -12.03 -4.78
CA ALA A 64 -5.61 -11.10 -5.27
C ALA A 64 -5.87 -11.35 -6.77
N CYS A 65 -7.13 -11.50 -7.16
CA CYS A 65 -7.53 -11.69 -8.55
C CYS A 65 -7.86 -10.37 -9.25
N GLN A 66 -8.05 -9.31 -8.47
CA GLN A 66 -8.24 -7.96 -8.97
C GLN A 66 -7.52 -6.98 -8.04
N LEU A 67 -6.73 -6.11 -8.63
CA LEU A 67 -5.99 -5.07 -7.93
C LEU A 67 -6.30 -3.69 -8.52
N ILE A 68 -6.78 -2.78 -7.69
CA ILE A 68 -7.05 -1.39 -8.05
C ILE A 68 -6.16 -0.49 -7.18
N VAL A 69 -5.42 0.43 -7.78
CA VAL A 69 -4.60 1.40 -7.04
C VAL A 69 -5.18 2.80 -7.21
N VAL A 70 -5.43 3.47 -6.10
CA VAL A 70 -5.96 4.84 -6.03
C VAL A 70 -4.86 5.75 -5.51
N GLY A 71 -4.43 6.76 -6.26
CA GLY A 71 -3.33 7.62 -5.83
C GLY A 71 -2.93 8.70 -6.83
N ALA A 72 -1.76 9.27 -6.63
CA ALA A 72 -1.06 10.21 -7.49
C ALA A 72 0.45 10.20 -7.14
N PRO A 73 1.34 10.76 -7.96
CA PRO A 73 1.10 11.27 -9.32
C PRO A 73 0.97 10.14 -10.36
N GLN A 74 0.61 10.50 -11.58
CA GLN A 74 0.41 9.55 -12.69
C GLN A 74 1.61 8.61 -12.89
N LEU A 75 2.84 9.11 -12.78
CA LEU A 75 4.05 8.28 -12.87
C LEU A 75 4.03 7.05 -11.94
N ARG A 76 3.52 7.21 -10.71
CA ARG A 76 3.42 6.10 -9.74
C ARG A 76 2.24 5.19 -10.04
N LEU A 77 1.20 5.71 -10.65
CA LEU A 77 0.07 4.91 -11.14
C LEU A 77 0.48 4.05 -12.34
N ASP A 78 1.32 4.59 -13.24
CA ASP A 78 1.89 3.81 -14.34
C ASP A 78 2.75 2.66 -13.81
N MET A 79 3.54 2.91 -12.76
CA MET A 79 4.27 1.84 -12.07
C MET A 79 3.34 0.79 -11.47
N ALA A 80 2.18 1.19 -10.94
CA ALA A 80 1.19 0.24 -10.43
C ALA A 80 0.63 -0.66 -11.54
N LEU A 81 0.38 -0.11 -12.73
CA LEU A 81 -0.02 -0.90 -13.90
C LEU A 81 1.08 -1.88 -14.35
N GLU A 82 2.34 -1.46 -14.35
CA GLU A 82 3.49 -2.33 -14.65
C GLU A 82 3.64 -3.46 -13.61
N ILE A 83 3.34 -3.22 -12.35
CA ILE A 83 3.29 -4.22 -11.28
C ILE A 83 2.23 -5.28 -11.56
N GLY A 84 1.18 -4.91 -12.27
CA GLY A 84 0.06 -5.79 -12.62
C GLY A 84 -1.27 -5.39 -11.99
N ALA A 85 -1.45 -4.11 -11.63
CA ALA A 85 -2.76 -3.60 -11.26
C ALA A 85 -3.71 -3.64 -12.47
N ASP A 86 -4.94 -4.09 -12.24
CA ASP A 86 -5.98 -4.16 -13.28
C ASP A 86 -6.54 -2.79 -13.62
N ALA A 87 -6.51 -1.87 -12.66
CA ALA A 87 -6.94 -0.49 -12.85
C ALA A 87 -6.23 0.46 -11.90
N VAL A 88 -6.12 1.71 -12.32
CA VAL A 88 -5.65 2.81 -11.48
C VAL A 88 -6.68 3.94 -11.50
N ILE A 89 -6.73 4.69 -10.40
CA ILE A 89 -7.63 5.84 -10.25
C ILE A 89 -6.80 7.01 -9.76
N ASN A 90 -6.71 8.05 -10.59
CA ASN A 90 -5.95 9.24 -10.27
C ASN A 90 -6.79 10.20 -9.41
N ILE A 91 -6.27 10.54 -8.22
CA ILE A 91 -6.95 11.44 -7.28
C ILE A 91 -6.93 12.90 -7.73
N ASP A 92 -6.03 13.25 -8.65
CA ASP A 92 -5.97 14.61 -9.21
C ASP A 92 -7.04 14.83 -10.31
N GLU A 93 -7.63 13.74 -10.83
CA GLU A 93 -8.63 13.77 -11.91
C GLU A 93 -10.06 13.56 -11.40
N LEU A 94 -10.24 12.76 -10.35
CA LEU A 94 -11.56 12.38 -9.86
C LEU A 94 -11.76 12.81 -8.40
N GLY A 95 -12.94 13.33 -8.09
CA GLY A 95 -13.38 13.63 -6.74
C GLY A 95 -13.68 12.36 -5.91
N PRO A 96 -13.82 12.47 -4.57
CA PRO A 96 -14.02 11.31 -3.70
C PRO A 96 -15.21 10.43 -4.08
N GLU A 97 -16.36 11.02 -4.40
CA GLU A 97 -17.57 10.27 -4.78
C GLU A 97 -17.40 9.55 -6.12
N GLU A 98 -16.70 10.18 -7.06
CA GLU A 98 -16.42 9.58 -8.38
C GLU A 98 -15.44 8.40 -8.24
N ARG A 99 -14.43 8.51 -7.38
CA ARG A 99 -13.50 7.41 -7.08
C ARG A 99 -14.21 6.22 -6.45
N ILE A 100 -15.12 6.46 -5.48
CA ILE A 100 -15.93 5.42 -4.87
C ILE A 100 -16.82 4.75 -5.92
N ALA A 101 -17.50 5.54 -6.77
CA ALA A 101 -18.34 5.04 -7.84
C ALA A 101 -17.52 4.19 -8.83
N ARG A 102 -16.31 4.64 -9.18
CA ARG A 102 -15.42 3.92 -10.09
C ARG A 102 -14.94 2.59 -9.52
N VAL A 103 -14.57 2.54 -8.23
CA VAL A 103 -14.22 1.26 -7.58
C VAL A 103 -15.41 0.31 -7.59
N ARG A 104 -16.62 0.79 -7.29
CA ARG A 104 -17.83 -0.05 -7.33
C ARG A 104 -18.11 -0.58 -8.73
N GLU A 105 -18.01 0.26 -9.75
CA GLU A 105 -18.16 -0.16 -11.15
C GLU A 105 -17.19 -1.30 -11.49
N LEU A 106 -15.90 -1.13 -11.17
CA LEU A 106 -14.85 -2.12 -11.42
C LEU A 106 -15.06 -3.43 -10.65
N THR A 107 -15.78 -3.39 -9.54
CA THR A 107 -16.06 -4.54 -8.66
C THR A 107 -17.50 -5.06 -8.78
N GLY A 108 -18.17 -4.81 -9.91
CA GLY A 108 -19.52 -5.28 -10.16
C GLY A 108 -20.58 -4.70 -9.22
N GLY A 109 -20.43 -3.46 -8.78
CA GLY A 109 -21.37 -2.74 -7.91
C GLY A 109 -21.20 -3.00 -6.41
N ARG A 110 -20.42 -4.00 -6.01
CA ARG A 110 -20.31 -4.44 -4.61
C ARG A 110 -19.32 -3.62 -3.77
N GLY A 111 -18.24 -3.16 -4.37
CA GLY A 111 -17.02 -2.69 -3.70
C GLY A 111 -15.99 -3.81 -3.56
N ALA A 112 -14.78 -3.46 -3.15
CA ALA A 112 -13.67 -4.39 -3.01
C ALA A 112 -13.81 -5.30 -1.77
N ASP A 113 -13.32 -6.53 -1.84
CA ASP A 113 -13.25 -7.44 -0.70
C ASP A 113 -12.36 -6.86 0.40
N ILE A 114 -11.27 -6.22 0.00
CA ILE A 114 -10.27 -5.63 0.89
C ILE A 114 -9.89 -4.24 0.37
N THR A 115 -9.78 -3.28 1.29
CA THR A 115 -9.13 -1.99 1.01
C THR A 115 -7.99 -1.76 1.99
N ILE A 116 -6.81 -1.39 1.49
CA ILE A 116 -5.61 -1.07 2.27
C ILE A 116 -5.32 0.41 2.11
N GLU A 117 -5.43 1.17 3.20
CA GLU A 117 -5.09 2.59 3.25
C GLU A 117 -3.59 2.76 3.53
N ALA A 118 -2.85 3.27 2.57
CA ALA A 118 -1.41 3.53 2.62
C ALA A 118 -1.05 4.95 2.14
N SER A 119 -2.01 5.88 2.19
CA SER A 119 -1.82 7.26 1.73
C SER A 119 -1.35 8.20 2.84
N GLY A 120 -1.73 7.92 4.09
CA GLY A 120 -1.53 8.79 5.23
C GLY A 120 -2.45 10.02 5.26
N SER A 121 -3.41 10.12 4.34
CA SER A 121 -4.42 11.17 4.33
C SER A 121 -5.62 10.76 5.20
N PRO A 122 -5.99 11.52 6.24
CA PRO A 122 -7.18 11.21 7.04
C PRO A 122 -8.45 11.09 6.20
N ALA A 123 -8.60 11.92 5.16
CA ALA A 123 -9.76 11.89 4.27
C ALA A 123 -9.89 10.59 3.46
N ALA A 124 -8.80 9.85 3.25
CA ALA A 124 -8.82 8.57 2.56
C ALA A 124 -9.53 7.47 3.39
N VAL A 125 -9.57 7.61 4.72
CA VAL A 125 -10.16 6.58 5.60
C VAL A 125 -11.66 6.41 5.36
N PRO A 126 -12.53 7.42 5.49
CA PRO A 126 -13.95 7.25 5.22
C PRO A 126 -14.23 6.91 3.76
N GLU A 127 -13.44 7.42 2.83
CA GLU A 127 -13.53 7.10 1.41
C GLU A 127 -13.27 5.62 1.16
N GLY A 128 -12.17 5.07 1.68
CA GLY A 128 -11.82 3.66 1.51
C GLY A 128 -12.79 2.70 2.20
N MET A 129 -13.33 3.07 3.37
CA MET A 129 -14.41 2.29 3.99
C MET A 129 -15.64 2.18 3.08
N ARG A 130 -15.95 3.21 2.30
CA ARG A 130 -17.05 3.21 1.34
C ARG A 130 -16.72 2.47 0.03
N MET A 131 -15.45 2.38 -0.34
CA MET A 131 -14.96 1.54 -1.44
C MET A 131 -15.00 0.06 -1.12
N THR A 132 -14.89 -0.31 0.16
CA THR A 132 -14.94 -1.69 0.63
C THR A 132 -16.37 -2.21 0.62
N ARG A 133 -16.60 -3.46 0.19
CA ARG A 133 -17.94 -4.08 0.19
C ARG A 133 -18.49 -4.32 1.60
N ASP A 134 -19.75 -4.68 1.69
CA ASP A 134 -20.34 -5.18 2.92
C ASP A 134 -19.63 -6.48 3.33
N ALA A 135 -19.43 -6.67 4.63
CA ALA A 135 -18.62 -7.73 5.23
C ALA A 135 -17.19 -7.83 4.63
N GLY A 136 -16.68 -6.73 4.09
CA GLY A 136 -15.30 -6.62 3.63
C GLY A 136 -14.34 -6.19 4.74
N ARG A 137 -13.07 -6.04 4.40
CA ARG A 137 -12.01 -5.67 5.35
C ARG A 137 -11.32 -4.40 4.93
N TYR A 138 -11.20 -3.48 5.87
CA TYR A 138 -10.48 -2.22 5.72
C TYR A 138 -9.26 -2.19 6.63
N VAL A 139 -8.08 -1.98 6.06
CA VAL A 139 -6.81 -1.97 6.81
C VAL A 139 -6.17 -0.60 6.74
N VAL A 140 -5.94 0.01 7.90
CA VAL A 140 -5.28 1.31 8.04
C VAL A 140 -3.78 1.09 8.30
N VAL A 141 -2.93 1.59 7.44
CA VAL A 141 -1.47 1.52 7.57
C VAL A 141 -0.78 2.86 7.34
N GLY A 142 -1.40 3.76 6.57
CA GLY A 142 -0.81 5.04 6.20
C GLY A 142 -0.82 6.09 7.31
N GLN A 143 -1.67 5.95 8.31
CA GLN A 143 -1.82 6.90 9.42
C GLN A 143 -0.66 6.76 10.43
N TYR A 144 0.56 6.92 9.95
CA TYR A 144 1.78 6.79 10.76
C TYR A 144 2.03 7.99 11.67
N THR A 145 1.58 9.17 11.26
CA THR A 145 1.61 10.40 12.05
C THR A 145 0.19 10.87 12.28
N ASP A 146 -0.02 11.56 13.40
CA ASP A 146 -1.30 12.24 13.65
C ASP A 146 -1.45 13.40 12.65
N ALA A 147 -2.32 13.21 11.68
CA ALA A 147 -2.65 14.20 10.65
C ALA A 147 -4.05 14.82 10.85
N GLY A 148 -4.67 14.57 12.01
CA GLY A 148 -5.95 15.14 12.42
C GLY A 148 -7.10 14.13 12.41
N ASP A 149 -8.27 14.63 12.80
CA ASP A 149 -9.48 13.86 13.00
C ASP A 149 -10.28 13.67 11.70
N ILE A 150 -11.09 12.62 11.69
CA ILE A 150 -12.07 12.35 10.64
C ILE A 150 -13.46 12.20 11.22
N ALA A 151 -14.48 12.57 10.45
CA ALA A 151 -15.87 12.28 10.77
C ALA A 151 -16.27 10.93 10.18
N LEU A 152 -16.79 10.04 11.02
CA LEU A 152 -17.37 8.76 10.62
C LEU A 152 -18.79 8.64 11.14
N ASN A 153 -19.67 8.06 10.34
CA ASN A 153 -20.98 7.61 10.80
C ASN A 153 -20.91 6.12 11.14
N PRO A 154 -20.86 5.76 12.45
CA PRO A 154 -20.67 4.36 12.84
C PRO A 154 -21.75 3.41 12.30
N HIS A 155 -22.97 3.92 12.13
CA HIS A 155 -24.07 3.13 11.58
C HIS A 155 -23.85 2.77 10.11
N TRP A 156 -23.54 3.77 9.28
CA TRP A 156 -23.43 3.59 7.84
C TRP A 156 -22.07 3.06 7.40
N ASP A 157 -20.99 3.52 8.05
CA ASP A 157 -19.62 3.25 7.58
C ASP A 157 -19.08 1.93 8.14
N VAL A 158 -19.57 1.48 9.30
CA VAL A 158 -19.06 0.28 9.97
C VAL A 158 -20.15 -0.75 10.22
N ASN A 159 -21.17 -0.39 11.06
CA ASN A 159 -22.11 -1.38 11.62
C ASN A 159 -22.98 -2.03 10.55
N ARG A 160 -23.67 -1.22 9.73
CA ARG A 160 -24.55 -1.72 8.66
C ARG A 160 -23.80 -2.53 7.61
N LYS A 161 -22.56 -2.15 7.35
CA LYS A 161 -21.70 -2.86 6.41
C LYS A 161 -21.09 -4.13 7.00
N HIS A 162 -21.19 -4.37 8.29
CA HIS A 162 -20.40 -5.40 8.97
C HIS A 162 -18.91 -5.31 8.63
N LEU A 163 -18.40 -4.07 8.49
CA LEU A 163 -17.04 -3.81 8.04
C LEU A 163 -16.03 -4.20 9.12
N GLU A 164 -15.05 -4.99 8.75
CA GLU A 164 -13.92 -5.30 9.61
C GLU A 164 -12.83 -4.23 9.42
N VAL A 165 -12.56 -3.45 10.46
CA VAL A 165 -11.52 -2.40 10.45
C VAL A 165 -10.32 -2.86 11.27
N ARG A 166 -9.15 -2.86 10.65
CA ARG A 166 -7.89 -3.26 11.31
C ARG A 166 -6.83 -2.18 11.15
N GLY A 167 -6.15 -1.85 12.23
CA GLY A 167 -4.98 -0.99 12.21
C GLY A 167 -3.69 -1.82 12.15
N THR A 168 -2.64 -1.22 11.57
CA THR A 168 -1.29 -1.77 11.63
C THR A 168 -0.33 -0.70 12.14
N TRP A 169 0.48 -1.06 13.13
CA TRP A 169 1.49 -0.17 13.66
C TRP A 169 2.81 -0.90 13.82
N GLY A 170 3.85 -0.31 13.24
CA GLY A 170 5.19 -0.86 13.35
C GLY A 170 5.39 -2.17 12.59
N ILE A 171 6.60 -2.65 12.67
CA ILE A 171 7.07 -3.86 12.02
C ILE A 171 8.00 -4.61 12.96
N ASP A 172 8.02 -5.93 12.86
CA ASP A 172 8.97 -6.76 13.57
C ASP A 172 10.12 -7.22 12.65
N PHE A 173 11.09 -7.87 13.25
CA PHE A 173 12.24 -8.42 12.54
C PHE A 173 11.85 -9.48 11.51
N GLY A 174 10.77 -10.23 11.75
CA GLY A 174 10.26 -11.25 10.84
C GLY A 174 9.72 -10.65 9.54
N HIS A 175 9.16 -9.43 9.60
CA HIS A 175 8.74 -8.70 8.39
C HIS A 175 9.93 -8.33 7.52
N PHE A 176 11.03 -7.82 8.10
CA PHE A 176 12.26 -7.55 7.36
C PHE A 176 12.85 -8.81 6.72
N TYR A 177 12.94 -9.88 7.50
CA TYR A 177 13.49 -11.14 6.99
C TYR A 177 12.69 -11.68 5.79
N ARG A 178 11.36 -11.66 5.88
CA ARG A 178 10.49 -12.10 4.78
C ARG A 178 10.55 -11.17 3.59
N SER A 179 10.67 -9.86 3.80
CA SER A 179 10.83 -8.85 2.74
C SER A 179 12.08 -9.11 1.90
N ILE A 180 13.20 -9.40 2.56
CA ILE A 180 14.45 -9.76 1.85
C ILE A 180 14.26 -11.01 1.00
N ARG A 181 13.55 -12.02 1.49
CA ARG A 181 13.25 -13.24 0.70
C ARG A 181 12.33 -12.97 -0.49
N VAL A 182 11.37 -12.06 -0.33
CA VAL A 182 10.50 -11.61 -1.45
C VAL A 182 11.34 -10.89 -2.49
N MET A 183 12.21 -9.97 -2.08
CA MET A 183 13.13 -9.26 -2.98
C MET A 183 14.07 -10.20 -3.71
N ALA A 184 14.67 -11.17 -3.00
CA ALA A 184 15.56 -12.17 -3.63
C ALA A 184 14.83 -12.98 -4.69
N LYS A 185 13.57 -13.36 -4.44
CA LYS A 185 12.81 -14.20 -5.38
C LYS A 185 12.20 -13.43 -6.54
N TYR A 186 11.71 -12.23 -6.28
CA TYR A 186 10.85 -11.48 -7.21
C TYR A 186 11.46 -10.14 -7.65
N GLY A 187 12.71 -9.86 -7.27
CA GLY A 187 13.36 -8.59 -7.57
C GLY A 187 13.45 -8.24 -9.05
N ASP A 188 13.57 -9.26 -9.92
CA ASP A 188 13.61 -9.05 -11.37
C ASP A 188 12.21 -8.81 -11.97
N ARG A 189 11.16 -9.21 -11.26
CA ARG A 189 9.76 -8.95 -11.66
C ARG A 189 9.28 -7.60 -11.17
N PHE A 190 9.65 -7.21 -9.94
CA PHE A 190 9.19 -6.00 -9.29
C PHE A 190 10.40 -5.13 -8.94
N LEU A 191 10.70 -4.18 -9.80
CA LEU A 191 11.90 -3.35 -9.74
C LEU A 191 11.77 -2.26 -8.67
N TRP A 192 11.96 -2.63 -7.38
CA TRP A 192 11.91 -1.68 -6.25
C TRP A 192 12.89 -0.52 -6.39
N GLU A 193 14.04 -0.75 -7.04
CA GLU A 193 15.01 0.31 -7.34
C GLU A 193 14.44 1.46 -8.17
N ARG A 194 13.38 1.22 -8.94
CA ARG A 194 12.68 2.27 -9.71
C ARG A 194 11.87 3.24 -8.83
N LEU A 195 11.66 2.90 -7.56
CA LEU A 195 11.09 3.81 -6.57
C LEU A 195 12.07 4.92 -6.17
N ILE A 196 13.37 4.74 -6.46
CA ILE A 196 14.40 5.76 -6.26
C ILE A 196 14.37 6.66 -7.50
N THR A 197 13.86 7.88 -7.32
CA THR A 197 13.72 8.84 -8.41
C THR A 197 14.96 9.72 -8.58
N ARG A 198 15.74 9.92 -7.51
CA ARG A 198 16.96 10.75 -7.52
C ARG A 198 18.02 10.17 -6.58
N SER A 199 19.29 10.48 -6.89
CA SER A 199 20.43 10.13 -6.06
C SER A 199 21.27 11.38 -5.83
N TYR A 200 21.77 11.55 -4.61
CA TYR A 200 22.55 12.71 -4.19
C TYR A 200 23.85 12.26 -3.52
N ASN A 201 24.89 13.06 -3.66
CA ASN A 201 26.09 12.89 -2.85
C ASN A 201 25.84 13.41 -1.42
N LEU A 202 26.68 13.00 -0.46
CA LEU A 202 26.54 13.44 0.94
C LEU A 202 26.60 14.96 1.12
N GLU A 203 27.36 15.64 0.27
CA GLU A 203 27.48 17.11 0.28
C GLU A 203 26.19 17.82 -0.17
N GLN A 204 25.30 17.09 -0.84
CA GLN A 204 24.03 17.59 -1.38
C GLN A 204 22.83 17.28 -0.46
N VAL A 205 23.08 16.95 0.82
CA VAL A 205 22.00 16.56 1.73
C VAL A 205 20.90 17.61 1.88
N ASN A 206 21.25 18.90 1.89
CA ASN A 206 20.27 19.97 1.99
C ASN A 206 19.42 20.08 0.71
N GLU A 207 20.03 19.94 -0.46
CA GLU A 207 19.32 19.88 -1.74
C GLU A 207 18.34 18.70 -1.79
N ALA A 208 18.78 17.53 -1.30
CA ALA A 208 17.93 16.33 -1.23
C ALA A 208 16.76 16.44 -0.27
N LEU A 209 16.82 17.36 0.71
CA LEU A 209 15.73 17.61 1.66
C LEU A 209 14.73 18.65 1.13
N ASP A 210 15.17 19.50 0.19
CA ASP A 210 14.33 20.54 -0.41
C ASP A 210 13.54 20.02 -1.64
N ASP A 211 13.89 18.83 -2.18
CA ASP A 211 13.29 18.18 -3.34
C ASP A 211 12.11 17.25 -2.94
#